data_1d1159e34ea06b9b2fa5f175e7d19e97
#
_entry.id   1d1159e34ea06b9b2fa5f175e7d19e97
#
_cell.length_a   1.000
_cell.length_b   1.000
_cell.length_c   1.000
_cell.angle_alpha   90.00
_cell.angle_beta   90.00
_cell.angle_gamma   90.00
#
_symmetry.space_group_name_H-M   'P 1'
#
loop_
_entity.id
_entity.type
_entity.pdbx_description
1 polymer ?
#
loop_
_entity_poly.entity_id
_entity_poly.type
_entity_poly.pdbx_seq_one_letter_code
_entity_poly.pdbx_strand_id
1 'polypeptide(L)'
;MYTDTIVAISTPIGEGAIGIVRLSGPEAFEIVDQLFKPFVKGNQKNKQLVYGHIVSGENVVDEVMVVKMAAPHTYTRENIVEINCHGGIIPLREILNLALNNGARLAERGEFTQRAFLNGRIDLTQAESVMDLISAKTKKGYDLALNQLEGYLSKRIKNLRNKLMTLMAQIEVSIDYPEEDIEEITYQQIHDDLLAIETDISVLLKNAQNGKIIREGLKTAIVGKPNVGKSSLMNALLKDSKAIVTEIAGTTRDLIEEFMNIGGIPIKLIDTAGIRDTEDIVEKIGVERSKNVFNEADLVIFMLNAAEPLTEEDLQIMSLVKDRHAVVLINKTDLESQIDENLINETLHDKKIIKTSMELEIGIGEVEKAIQEMVLNNEIVTSESEIVSNTRHIHLLETAYKNVCDAKKAVIDHLPYDFIEVDIKDGILNLGMITGESVEKDLLNNIFSNFCLGK
;
A
#
# COMPACT_ATOMS: atom_id res chain seq x y z
N MET A 1 -7.84 19.92 -19.75
CA MET A 1 -6.64 20.54 -19.18
C MET A 1 -7.11 21.46 -18.05
N TYR A 2 -6.43 21.43 -16.92
CA TYR A 2 -6.65 22.40 -15.84
C TYR A 2 -6.24 23.79 -16.32
N THR A 3 -7.03 24.79 -15.97
CA THR A 3 -6.80 26.19 -16.34
C THR A 3 -6.16 27.00 -15.23
N ASP A 4 -6.06 26.43 -14.03
CA ASP A 4 -5.56 27.03 -12.81
C ASP A 4 -4.14 26.53 -12.46
N THR A 5 -3.41 27.36 -11.73
CA THR A 5 -2.10 27.03 -11.17
C THR A 5 -2.23 26.71 -9.68
N ILE A 6 -1.74 25.56 -9.28
CA ILE A 6 -1.75 25.10 -7.89
C ILE A 6 -0.40 25.29 -7.21
N VAL A 7 -0.42 25.44 -5.89
CA VAL A 7 0.75 25.57 -5.04
C VAL A 7 0.61 24.77 -3.76
N ALA A 8 1.69 24.12 -3.32
CA ALA A 8 1.74 23.49 -2.00
C ALA A 8 3.17 23.40 -1.46
N ILE A 9 3.27 23.19 -0.13
CA ILE A 9 4.50 22.76 0.53
C ILE A 9 4.66 21.27 0.24
N SER A 10 5.78 20.86 -0.38
CA SER A 10 6.04 19.50 -0.83
C SER A 10 7.00 18.71 0.09
N THR A 11 7.56 19.35 1.11
CA THR A 11 8.41 18.73 2.13
C THR A 11 7.64 18.57 3.45
N PRO A 12 8.02 17.61 4.32
CA PRO A 12 7.45 17.52 5.66
C PRO A 12 7.59 18.85 6.42
N ILE A 13 6.58 19.16 7.25
CA ILE A 13 6.61 20.35 8.12
C ILE A 13 7.43 20.01 9.36
N GLY A 14 8.48 20.77 9.62
CA GLY A 14 9.38 20.58 10.77
C GLY A 14 10.65 21.41 10.58
N GLU A 15 11.61 21.27 11.51
CA GLU A 15 12.92 21.89 11.37
C GLU A 15 13.79 21.05 10.44
N GLY A 16 14.20 21.62 9.33
CA GLY A 16 15.06 20.98 8.33
C GLY A 16 15.94 21.98 7.61
N ALA A 17 16.94 21.49 6.89
CA ALA A 17 17.84 22.38 6.14
C ALA A 17 17.14 23.02 4.93
N ILE A 18 16.27 22.27 4.24
CA ILE A 18 15.59 22.70 3.01
C ILE A 18 14.11 22.42 3.11
N GLY A 19 13.29 23.38 2.71
CA GLY A 19 11.88 23.24 2.44
C GLY A 19 11.58 23.52 0.98
N ILE A 20 10.54 22.88 0.41
CA ILE A 20 10.16 23.05 -1.00
C ILE A 20 8.72 23.51 -1.10
N VAL A 21 8.51 24.66 -1.75
CA VAL A 21 7.19 25.11 -2.22
C VAL A 21 7.13 24.83 -3.72
N ARG A 22 6.12 24.04 -4.15
CA ARG A 22 5.94 23.60 -5.54
C ARG A 22 4.70 24.23 -6.13
N LEU A 23 4.84 24.77 -7.36
CA LEU A 23 3.75 25.26 -8.20
C LEU A 23 3.61 24.36 -9.43
N SER A 24 2.39 24.13 -9.92
CA SER A 24 2.10 23.45 -11.19
C SER A 24 0.92 24.10 -11.88
N GLY A 25 1.06 24.40 -13.15
CA GLY A 25 0.00 24.98 -13.97
C GLY A 25 0.49 26.01 -14.97
N PRO A 26 -0.43 26.61 -15.76
CA PRO A 26 -0.06 27.49 -16.85
C PRO A 26 0.67 28.76 -16.39
N GLU A 27 0.30 29.35 -15.25
CA GLU A 27 0.84 30.62 -14.74
C GLU A 27 2.01 30.43 -13.76
N ALA A 28 2.48 29.19 -13.54
CA ALA A 28 3.51 28.88 -12.53
C ALA A 28 4.80 29.70 -12.73
N PHE A 29 5.21 29.98 -13.98
CA PHE A 29 6.39 30.79 -14.27
C PHE A 29 6.14 32.26 -13.99
N GLU A 30 5.00 32.79 -14.40
CA GLU A 30 4.64 34.21 -14.25
C GLU A 30 4.51 34.59 -12.77
N ILE A 31 3.85 33.75 -11.98
CA ILE A 31 3.72 33.93 -10.53
C ILE A 31 5.10 34.03 -9.86
N VAL A 32 6.01 33.12 -10.20
CA VAL A 32 7.32 33.10 -9.57
C VAL A 32 8.22 34.22 -10.08
N ASP A 33 8.08 34.66 -11.34
CA ASP A 33 8.83 35.81 -11.87
C ASP A 33 8.52 37.14 -11.15
N GLN A 34 7.32 37.29 -10.57
CA GLN A 34 6.96 38.42 -9.75
C GLN A 34 7.59 38.41 -8.35
N LEU A 35 7.89 37.21 -7.84
CA LEU A 35 8.36 37.00 -6.47
C LEU A 35 9.87 36.77 -6.36
N PHE A 36 10.52 36.31 -7.42
CA PHE A 36 11.92 35.88 -7.40
C PHE A 36 12.86 36.94 -8.00
N LYS A 37 13.86 37.32 -7.25
CA LYS A 37 14.98 38.17 -7.68
C LYS A 37 16.28 37.37 -7.72
N PRO A 38 16.77 36.95 -8.90
CA PRO A 38 18.03 36.24 -9.02
C PRO A 38 19.23 37.15 -8.71
N PHE A 39 20.26 36.62 -8.09
CA PHE A 39 21.51 37.35 -7.86
C PHE A 39 22.25 37.71 -9.16
N VAL A 40 22.18 36.79 -10.14
CA VAL A 40 22.78 37.03 -11.45
C VAL A 40 21.67 37.15 -12.48
N LYS A 41 21.58 38.35 -13.10
CA LYS A 41 20.63 38.58 -14.18
C LYS A 41 21.03 37.79 -15.42
N GLY A 42 20.14 36.98 -15.94
CA GLY A 42 20.34 36.19 -17.17
C GLY A 42 19.09 35.39 -17.51
N ASN A 43 19.03 34.85 -18.73
CA ASN A 43 17.96 33.93 -19.10
C ASN A 43 18.11 32.62 -18.35
N GLN A 44 17.18 32.33 -17.46
CA GLN A 44 17.10 31.05 -16.77
C GLN A 44 16.79 29.93 -17.76
N LYS A 45 17.70 28.96 -17.90
CA LYS A 45 17.45 27.81 -18.76
C LYS A 45 16.45 26.85 -18.09
N ASN A 46 15.69 26.13 -18.91
CA ASN A 46 14.82 25.07 -18.43
C ASN A 46 15.59 24.05 -17.58
N LYS A 47 15.03 23.72 -16.39
CA LYS A 47 15.62 22.80 -15.41
C LYS A 47 16.98 23.26 -14.81
N GLN A 48 17.28 24.55 -14.88
CA GLN A 48 18.44 25.16 -14.22
C GLN A 48 18.05 25.68 -12.85
N LEU A 49 18.79 25.31 -11.83
CA LEU A 49 18.65 25.84 -10.48
C LEU A 49 19.32 27.22 -10.44
N VAL A 50 18.58 28.25 -9.99
CA VAL A 50 19.02 29.64 -9.94
C VAL A 50 18.91 30.16 -8.51
N TYR A 51 19.98 30.76 -8.02
CA TYR A 51 20.10 31.32 -6.69
C TYR A 51 19.64 32.78 -6.65
N GLY A 52 18.92 33.14 -5.58
CA GLY A 52 18.37 34.48 -5.43
C GLY A 52 17.52 34.64 -4.19
N HIS A 53 16.69 35.68 -4.17
CA HIS A 53 15.76 35.97 -3.09
C HIS A 53 14.31 35.85 -3.53
N ILE A 54 13.46 35.35 -2.64
CA ILE A 54 12.02 35.63 -2.70
C ILE A 54 11.76 36.94 -1.98
N VAL A 55 10.97 37.80 -2.61
CA VAL A 55 10.68 39.15 -2.12
C VAL A 55 9.18 39.43 -2.04
N SER A 56 8.79 40.26 -1.06
CA SER A 56 7.47 40.83 -0.94
C SER A 56 7.62 42.39 -1.04
N GLY A 57 7.38 42.93 -2.23
CA GLY A 57 7.72 44.31 -2.52
C GLY A 57 9.24 44.56 -2.46
N GLU A 58 9.66 45.42 -1.51
CA GLU A 58 11.09 45.70 -1.28
C GLU A 58 11.74 44.75 -0.24
N ASN A 59 10.94 44.04 0.55
CA ASN A 59 11.42 43.18 1.64
C ASN A 59 11.86 41.81 1.13
N VAL A 60 13.05 41.36 1.56
CA VAL A 60 13.51 39.98 1.35
C VAL A 60 12.78 39.08 2.34
N VAL A 61 12.18 38.00 1.82
CA VAL A 61 11.47 36.99 2.62
C VAL A 61 12.40 35.85 2.95
N ASP A 62 13.10 35.34 1.93
CA ASP A 62 14.08 34.27 2.12
C ASP A 62 15.09 34.24 0.96
N GLU A 63 16.24 33.65 1.23
CA GLU A 63 17.29 33.33 0.26
C GLU A 63 17.09 31.90 -0.24
N VAL A 64 16.88 31.74 -1.55
CA VAL A 64 16.33 30.51 -2.13
C VAL A 64 17.06 30.07 -3.39
N MET A 65 16.81 28.81 -3.77
CA MET A 65 17.15 28.29 -5.09
C MET A 65 15.86 27.94 -5.84
N VAL A 66 15.66 28.47 -7.02
CA VAL A 66 14.46 28.25 -7.85
C VAL A 66 14.80 27.48 -9.10
N VAL A 67 13.99 26.45 -9.41
CA VAL A 67 14.03 25.73 -10.66
C VAL A 67 12.71 25.83 -11.39
N LYS A 68 12.78 26.20 -12.69
CA LYS A 68 11.65 26.19 -13.62
C LYS A 68 11.74 25.01 -14.55
N MET A 69 10.66 24.26 -14.69
CA MET A 69 10.56 23.07 -15.51
C MET A 69 9.39 23.21 -16.47
N ALA A 70 9.70 23.34 -17.77
CA ALA A 70 8.69 23.54 -18.79
C ALA A 70 8.02 22.23 -19.20
N ALA A 71 6.70 22.30 -19.41
CA ALA A 71 5.90 21.22 -20.01
C ALA A 71 6.51 20.77 -21.35
N PRO A 72 6.27 19.51 -21.79
CA PRO A 72 5.53 18.44 -21.08
C PRO A 72 6.43 17.49 -20.26
N HIS A 73 7.74 17.76 -20.16
CA HIS A 73 8.72 16.86 -19.50
C HIS A 73 8.88 17.18 -18.01
N THR A 74 7.74 17.18 -17.28
CA THR A 74 7.61 17.49 -15.85
C THR A 74 6.80 16.43 -15.14
N TYR A 75 6.67 16.53 -13.80
CA TYR A 75 5.91 15.57 -13.01
C TYR A 75 4.43 15.53 -13.41
N THR A 76 3.79 16.69 -13.59
CA THR A 76 2.37 16.82 -13.95
C THR A 76 2.12 16.94 -15.44
N ARG A 77 3.17 17.02 -16.29
CA ARG A 77 3.14 17.47 -17.68
C ARG A 77 2.69 18.93 -17.88
N GLU A 78 2.61 19.71 -16.80
CA GLU A 78 2.39 21.15 -16.81
C GLU A 78 3.71 21.89 -16.56
N ASN A 79 3.70 23.24 -16.63
CA ASN A 79 4.81 24.03 -16.12
C ASN A 79 4.91 23.85 -14.62
N ILE A 80 6.10 23.51 -14.11
CA ILE A 80 6.36 23.36 -12.68
C ILE A 80 7.45 24.32 -12.26
N VAL A 81 7.28 24.90 -11.06
CA VAL A 81 8.34 25.61 -10.35
C VAL A 81 8.52 24.99 -8.97
N GLU A 82 9.76 24.77 -8.60
CA GLU A 82 10.13 24.43 -7.22
C GLU A 82 11.01 25.53 -6.64
N ILE A 83 10.57 26.04 -5.49
CA ILE A 83 11.27 27.04 -4.69
C ILE A 83 11.86 26.31 -3.49
N ASN A 84 13.18 26.14 -3.49
CA ASN A 84 13.93 25.51 -2.41
C ASN A 84 14.33 26.62 -1.45
N CYS A 85 13.68 26.70 -0.31
CA CYS A 85 13.85 27.70 0.75
C CYS A 85 14.42 27.07 2.02
N HIS A 86 14.66 27.86 3.06
CA HIS A 86 15.00 27.32 4.37
C HIS A 86 13.86 26.48 4.94
N GLY A 87 14.19 25.33 5.56
CA GLY A 87 13.25 24.29 5.97
C GLY A 87 12.47 24.58 7.25
N GLY A 88 12.28 25.84 7.61
CA GLY A 88 11.45 26.27 8.72
C GLY A 88 10.00 26.50 8.30
N ILE A 89 9.05 26.39 9.25
CA ILE A 89 7.61 26.59 8.98
C ILE A 89 7.31 28.03 8.52
N ILE A 90 8.05 29.03 9.01
CA ILE A 90 7.79 30.44 8.69
C ILE A 90 8.16 30.76 7.23
N PRO A 91 9.39 30.49 6.73
CA PRO A 91 9.73 30.70 5.33
C PRO A 91 8.77 30.00 4.36
N LEU A 92 8.45 28.73 4.64
CA LEU A 92 7.53 27.95 3.83
C LEU A 92 6.14 28.57 3.73
N ARG A 93 5.57 29.04 4.86
CA ARG A 93 4.25 29.71 4.89
C ARG A 93 4.26 31.04 4.19
N GLU A 94 5.28 31.85 4.40
CA GLU A 94 5.40 33.16 3.74
C GLU A 94 5.47 33.01 2.22
N ILE A 95 6.31 32.09 1.70
CA ILE A 95 6.42 31.83 0.27
C ILE A 95 5.12 31.27 -0.30
N LEU A 96 4.46 30.34 0.42
CA LEU A 96 3.15 29.80 0.03
C LEU A 96 2.12 30.93 -0.08
N ASN A 97 2.01 31.78 0.94
CA ASN A 97 1.08 32.90 0.96
C ASN A 97 1.34 33.92 -0.18
N LEU A 98 2.61 34.21 -0.48
CA LEU A 98 2.97 35.06 -1.61
C LEU A 98 2.51 34.44 -2.93
N ALA A 99 2.68 33.14 -3.14
CA ALA A 99 2.20 32.46 -4.35
C ALA A 99 0.67 32.50 -4.46
N LEU A 100 -0.05 32.28 -3.35
CA LEU A 100 -1.52 32.37 -3.28
C LEU A 100 -2.01 33.81 -3.63
N ASN A 101 -1.37 34.83 -3.06
CA ASN A 101 -1.74 36.24 -3.31
C ASN A 101 -1.44 36.69 -4.75
N ASN A 102 -0.59 35.95 -5.48
CA ASN A 102 -0.25 36.25 -6.88
C ASN A 102 -0.94 35.30 -7.88
N GLY A 103 -2.04 34.64 -7.49
CA GLY A 103 -2.95 33.95 -8.41
C GLY A 103 -2.87 32.43 -8.38
N ALA A 104 -1.97 31.82 -7.60
CA ALA A 104 -2.01 30.40 -7.39
C ALA A 104 -3.17 30.01 -6.46
N ARG A 105 -3.71 28.81 -6.63
CA ARG A 105 -4.65 28.17 -5.71
C ARG A 105 -3.93 27.13 -4.84
N LEU A 106 -4.34 26.98 -3.58
CA LEU A 106 -3.83 25.88 -2.76
C LEU A 106 -4.21 24.53 -3.38
N ALA A 107 -3.23 23.64 -3.52
CA ALA A 107 -3.46 22.30 -4.04
C ALA A 107 -4.30 21.47 -3.06
N GLU A 108 -5.14 20.61 -3.60
CA GLU A 108 -5.81 19.56 -2.84
C GLU A 108 -4.85 18.39 -2.54
N ARG A 109 -5.26 17.48 -1.67
CA ARG A 109 -4.47 16.27 -1.39
C ARG A 109 -4.31 15.44 -2.67
N GLY A 110 -3.09 15.02 -2.99
CA GLY A 110 -2.79 14.21 -4.18
C GLY A 110 -2.93 14.91 -5.52
N GLU A 111 -3.23 16.22 -5.57
CA GLU A 111 -3.58 16.90 -6.83
C GLU A 111 -2.45 16.91 -7.87
N PHE A 112 -1.19 17.01 -7.45
CA PHE A 112 -0.08 16.93 -8.42
C PHE A 112 -0.02 15.54 -9.09
N THR A 113 -0.24 14.47 -8.33
CA THR A 113 -0.27 13.10 -8.88
C THR A 113 -1.54 12.86 -9.69
N GLN A 114 -2.67 13.41 -9.27
CA GLN A 114 -3.91 13.39 -10.04
C GLN A 114 -3.74 14.07 -11.40
N ARG A 115 -3.10 15.26 -11.46
CA ARG A 115 -2.78 15.95 -12.72
C ARG A 115 -1.81 15.14 -13.58
N ALA A 116 -0.82 14.46 -12.97
CA ALA A 116 0.06 13.56 -13.69
C ALA A 116 -0.70 12.39 -14.34
N PHE A 117 -1.69 11.82 -13.65
CA PHE A 117 -2.59 10.80 -14.18
C PHE A 117 -3.49 11.36 -15.30
N LEU A 118 -4.22 12.45 -15.05
CA LEU A 118 -5.16 13.04 -16.02
C LEU A 118 -4.47 13.56 -17.28
N ASN A 119 -3.22 14.02 -17.16
CA ASN A 119 -2.39 14.42 -18.28
C ASN A 119 -1.67 13.21 -18.96
N GLY A 120 -1.97 11.98 -18.56
CA GLY A 120 -1.48 10.74 -19.19
C GLY A 120 0.00 10.47 -18.99
N ARG A 121 0.66 11.03 -17.95
CA ARG A 121 2.05 10.68 -17.63
C ARG A 121 2.15 9.31 -16.99
N ILE A 122 1.24 9.00 -16.08
CA ILE A 122 1.13 7.74 -15.35
C ILE A 122 -0.32 7.26 -15.42
N ASP A 123 -0.54 5.96 -15.27
CA ASP A 123 -1.88 5.41 -15.08
C ASP A 123 -2.25 5.32 -13.59
N LEU A 124 -3.47 4.84 -13.29
CA LEU A 124 -3.97 4.85 -11.92
C LEU A 124 -3.17 3.93 -10.98
N THR A 125 -2.72 2.76 -11.47
CA THR A 125 -1.90 1.84 -10.66
C THR A 125 -0.55 2.45 -10.29
N GLN A 126 0.06 3.19 -11.22
CA GLN A 126 1.29 3.94 -10.99
C GLN A 126 1.06 5.12 -10.05
N ALA A 127 -0.09 5.80 -10.16
CA ALA A 127 -0.43 6.89 -9.25
C ALA A 127 -0.56 6.37 -7.81
N GLU A 128 -1.29 5.29 -7.57
CA GLU A 128 -1.43 4.67 -6.25
C GLU A 128 -0.08 4.24 -5.67
N SER A 129 0.82 3.70 -6.51
CA SER A 129 2.16 3.27 -6.07
C SER A 129 3.05 4.41 -5.55
N VAL A 130 2.78 5.67 -5.91
CA VAL A 130 3.51 6.83 -5.35
C VAL A 130 3.31 6.92 -3.84
N MET A 131 2.09 6.66 -3.35
CA MET A 131 1.83 6.64 -1.90
C MET A 131 2.41 5.40 -1.24
N ASP A 132 2.29 4.24 -1.89
CA ASP A 132 2.86 3.00 -1.39
C ASP A 132 4.39 3.11 -1.22
N LEU A 133 5.07 3.79 -2.17
CA LEU A 133 6.51 4.05 -2.11
C LEU A 133 6.90 4.95 -0.92
N ILE A 134 6.09 5.99 -0.64
CA ILE A 134 6.33 6.94 0.45
C ILE A 134 6.05 6.28 1.81
N SER A 135 5.02 5.46 1.89
CA SER A 135 4.57 4.83 3.13
C SER A 135 5.20 3.47 3.42
N ALA A 136 6.02 2.95 2.51
CA ALA A 136 6.67 1.64 2.64
C ALA A 136 7.42 1.51 3.96
N LYS A 137 7.14 0.43 4.70
CA LYS A 137 7.73 0.14 6.02
C LYS A 137 8.89 -0.85 5.93
N THR A 138 9.03 -1.55 4.81
CA THR A 138 10.07 -2.55 4.60
C THR A 138 10.69 -2.41 3.22
N LYS A 139 11.90 -2.97 3.04
CA LYS A 139 12.56 -2.98 1.74
C LYS A 139 11.70 -3.72 0.70
N LYS A 140 11.10 -4.86 1.06
CA LYS A 140 10.20 -5.60 0.14
C LYS A 140 8.99 -4.77 -0.28
N GLY A 141 8.36 -4.04 0.65
CA GLY A 141 7.25 -3.14 0.34
C GLY A 141 7.68 -1.99 -0.58
N TYR A 142 8.87 -1.43 -0.35
CA TYR A 142 9.45 -0.40 -1.21
C TYR A 142 9.71 -0.93 -2.64
N ASP A 143 10.35 -2.11 -2.78
CA ASP A 143 10.66 -2.70 -4.09
C ASP A 143 9.39 -3.07 -4.86
N LEU A 144 8.36 -3.57 -4.16
CA LEU A 144 7.04 -3.82 -4.75
C LEU A 144 6.38 -2.55 -5.28
N ALA A 145 6.37 -1.47 -4.50
CA ALA A 145 5.84 -0.18 -4.92
C ALA A 145 6.62 0.43 -6.09
N LEU A 146 7.94 0.27 -6.11
CA LEU A 146 8.80 0.74 -7.19
C LEU A 146 8.50 0.00 -8.49
N ASN A 147 8.40 -1.33 -8.46
CA ASN A 147 8.02 -2.15 -9.63
C ASN A 147 6.64 -1.73 -10.18
N GLN A 148 5.67 -1.46 -9.30
CA GLN A 148 4.37 -0.98 -9.71
C GLN A 148 4.44 0.42 -10.34
N LEU A 149 5.27 1.33 -9.81
CA LEU A 149 5.51 2.65 -10.40
C LEU A 149 6.17 2.56 -11.79
N GLU A 150 7.03 1.58 -12.03
CA GLU A 150 7.62 1.30 -13.33
C GLU A 150 6.62 0.70 -14.34
N GLY A 151 5.42 0.37 -13.90
CA GLY A 151 4.30 -0.04 -14.73
C GLY A 151 4.28 -1.53 -15.09
N TYR A 152 4.93 -2.40 -14.31
CA TYR A 152 4.86 -3.86 -14.55
C TYR A 152 3.43 -4.39 -14.50
N LEU A 153 2.69 -4.05 -13.43
CA LEU A 153 1.28 -4.45 -13.31
C LEU A 153 0.44 -3.88 -14.46
N SER A 154 0.61 -2.60 -14.79
CA SER A 154 -0.13 -1.95 -15.89
C SER A 154 0.05 -2.66 -17.22
N LYS A 155 1.27 -3.08 -17.55
CA LYS A 155 1.57 -3.82 -18.78
C LYS A 155 0.84 -5.16 -18.82
N ARG A 156 0.83 -5.89 -17.70
CA ARG A 156 0.11 -7.18 -17.59
C ARG A 156 -1.39 -7.00 -17.76
N ILE A 157 -1.99 -6.05 -17.05
CA ILE A 157 -3.43 -5.75 -17.15
C ILE A 157 -3.82 -5.32 -18.55
N LYS A 158 -3.07 -4.41 -19.18
CA LYS A 158 -3.31 -3.98 -20.56
C LYS A 158 -3.21 -5.14 -21.56
N ASN A 159 -2.27 -6.06 -21.38
CA ASN A 159 -2.16 -7.25 -22.22
C ASN A 159 -3.38 -8.16 -22.09
N LEU A 160 -3.83 -8.45 -20.85
CA LEU A 160 -5.05 -9.24 -20.61
C LEU A 160 -6.29 -8.59 -21.23
N ARG A 161 -6.45 -7.29 -21.02
CA ARG A 161 -7.55 -6.50 -21.57
C ARG A 161 -7.54 -6.54 -23.11
N ASN A 162 -6.36 -6.38 -23.74
CA ASN A 162 -6.23 -6.45 -25.19
C ASN A 162 -6.59 -7.84 -25.74
N LYS A 163 -6.21 -8.92 -25.07
CA LYS A 163 -6.63 -10.29 -25.44
C LYS A 163 -8.16 -10.42 -25.44
N LEU A 164 -8.83 -9.96 -24.36
CA LEU A 164 -10.29 -9.95 -24.28
C LEU A 164 -10.94 -9.07 -25.35
N MET A 165 -10.38 -7.88 -25.62
CA MET A 165 -10.87 -6.99 -26.70
C MET A 165 -10.76 -7.62 -28.08
N THR A 166 -9.65 -8.31 -28.37
CA THR A 166 -9.46 -9.01 -29.63
C THR A 166 -10.49 -10.14 -29.78
N LEU A 167 -10.68 -10.93 -28.73
CA LEU A 167 -11.69 -11.99 -28.71
C LEU A 167 -13.11 -11.43 -28.90
N MET A 168 -13.44 -10.35 -28.20
CA MET A 168 -14.74 -9.68 -28.33
C MET A 168 -14.99 -9.20 -29.77
N ALA A 169 -13.99 -8.56 -30.39
CA ALA A 169 -14.12 -8.10 -31.79
C ALA A 169 -14.35 -9.26 -32.77
N GLN A 170 -13.73 -10.43 -32.57
CA GLN A 170 -13.97 -11.62 -33.41
C GLN A 170 -15.40 -12.16 -33.20
N ILE A 171 -15.90 -12.15 -31.97
CA ILE A 171 -17.28 -12.56 -31.66
C ILE A 171 -18.29 -11.60 -32.31
N GLU A 172 -18.10 -10.28 -32.18
CA GLU A 172 -18.95 -9.25 -32.79
C GLU A 172 -19.02 -9.41 -34.31
N VAL A 173 -17.89 -9.67 -34.98
CA VAL A 173 -17.86 -9.94 -36.44
C VAL A 173 -18.70 -11.16 -36.78
N SER A 174 -18.62 -12.25 -35.99
CA SER A 174 -19.44 -13.46 -36.22
C SER A 174 -20.92 -13.25 -35.98
N ILE A 175 -21.32 -12.30 -35.09
CA ILE A 175 -22.71 -11.94 -34.87
C ILE A 175 -23.25 -11.06 -35.99
N ASP A 176 -22.50 -10.03 -36.41
CA ASP A 176 -22.96 -9.00 -37.32
C ASP A 176 -22.96 -9.45 -38.80
N TYR A 177 -22.06 -10.38 -39.17
CA TYR A 177 -21.83 -10.80 -40.57
C TYR A 177 -21.89 -12.33 -40.77
N PRO A 178 -23.01 -12.99 -40.39
CA PRO A 178 -23.10 -14.46 -40.45
C PRO A 178 -23.18 -15.04 -41.87
N GLU A 179 -23.36 -14.20 -42.91
CA GLU A 179 -23.50 -14.62 -44.32
C GLU A 179 -22.28 -14.28 -45.19
N GLU A 180 -21.25 -13.64 -44.63
CA GLU A 180 -20.03 -13.32 -45.37
C GLU A 180 -19.00 -14.46 -45.26
N ASP A 181 -18.18 -14.69 -46.34
CA ASP A 181 -17.07 -15.66 -46.32
C ASP A 181 -15.92 -15.24 -45.38
N ILE A 182 -16.27 -14.84 -44.16
CA ILE A 182 -15.33 -14.52 -43.07
C ILE A 182 -15.16 -15.80 -42.25
N GLU A 183 -13.93 -16.12 -41.91
CA GLU A 183 -13.63 -17.27 -41.05
C GLU A 183 -14.27 -17.07 -39.69
N GLU A 184 -15.42 -17.75 -39.45
CA GLU A 184 -16.17 -17.64 -38.17
C GLU A 184 -15.32 -18.16 -37.00
N ILE A 185 -15.30 -17.41 -35.89
CA ILE A 185 -14.69 -17.90 -34.65
C ILE A 185 -15.47 -19.11 -34.13
N THR A 186 -14.79 -20.16 -33.80
CA THR A 186 -15.42 -21.38 -33.24
C THR A 186 -15.53 -21.33 -31.71
N TYR A 187 -16.51 -22.02 -31.15
CA TYR A 187 -16.60 -22.19 -29.69
C TYR A 187 -15.30 -22.74 -29.07
N GLN A 188 -14.60 -23.62 -29.80
CA GLN A 188 -13.32 -24.16 -29.35
C GLN A 188 -12.23 -23.09 -29.26
N GLN A 189 -12.12 -22.21 -30.24
CA GLN A 189 -11.16 -21.10 -30.23
C GLN A 189 -11.46 -20.12 -29.08
N ILE A 190 -12.73 -19.74 -28.89
CA ILE A 190 -13.16 -18.89 -27.78
C ILE A 190 -12.80 -19.55 -26.45
N HIS A 191 -13.09 -20.85 -26.29
CA HIS A 191 -12.75 -21.60 -25.09
C HIS A 191 -11.25 -21.56 -24.80
N ASP A 192 -10.40 -21.83 -25.78
CA ASP A 192 -8.96 -21.92 -25.61
C ASP A 192 -8.35 -20.54 -25.27
N ASP A 193 -8.85 -19.47 -25.90
CA ASP A 193 -8.45 -18.09 -25.59
C ASP A 193 -8.86 -17.68 -24.17
N LEU A 194 -10.11 -17.99 -23.77
CA LEU A 194 -10.59 -17.72 -22.40
C LEU A 194 -9.83 -18.53 -21.36
N LEU A 195 -9.47 -19.78 -21.62
CA LEU A 195 -8.66 -20.61 -20.75
C LEU A 195 -7.25 -20.04 -20.54
N ALA A 196 -6.64 -19.53 -21.60
CA ALA A 196 -5.33 -18.86 -21.50
C ALA A 196 -5.41 -17.57 -20.65
N ILE A 197 -6.48 -16.77 -20.83
CA ILE A 197 -6.70 -15.54 -20.06
C ILE A 197 -6.99 -15.87 -18.58
N GLU A 198 -7.84 -16.87 -18.32
CA GLU A 198 -8.13 -17.37 -16.96
C GLU A 198 -6.86 -17.77 -16.23
N THR A 199 -5.99 -18.51 -16.92
CA THR A 199 -4.69 -18.94 -16.36
C THR A 199 -3.81 -17.74 -16.01
N ASP A 200 -3.69 -16.77 -16.91
CA ASP A 200 -2.89 -15.55 -16.70
C ASP A 200 -3.42 -14.74 -15.49
N ILE A 201 -4.74 -14.61 -15.33
CA ILE A 201 -5.36 -13.91 -14.18
C ILE A 201 -5.12 -14.70 -12.89
N SER A 202 -5.26 -16.02 -12.93
CA SER A 202 -5.06 -16.88 -11.76
C SER A 202 -3.64 -16.77 -11.19
N VAL A 203 -2.63 -16.62 -12.04
CA VAL A 203 -1.23 -16.39 -11.64
C VAL A 203 -1.09 -15.07 -10.87
N LEU A 204 -1.75 -13.99 -11.32
CA LEU A 204 -1.73 -12.70 -10.62
C LEU A 204 -2.43 -12.78 -9.26
N LEU A 205 -3.52 -13.54 -9.15
CA LEU A 205 -4.28 -13.69 -7.90
C LEU A 205 -3.59 -14.60 -6.88
N LYS A 206 -2.80 -15.58 -7.34
CA LYS A 206 -2.15 -16.57 -6.46
C LYS A 206 -1.32 -15.92 -5.34
N ASN A 207 -0.60 -14.85 -5.65
CA ASN A 207 0.29 -14.15 -4.72
C ASN A 207 -0.32 -12.88 -4.11
N ALA A 208 -1.61 -12.62 -4.38
CA ALA A 208 -2.26 -11.36 -3.98
C ALA A 208 -2.33 -11.18 -2.45
N GLN A 209 -2.59 -12.26 -1.70
CA GLN A 209 -2.62 -12.21 -0.24
C GLN A 209 -1.25 -11.85 0.36
N ASN A 210 -0.17 -12.45 -0.17
CA ASN A 210 1.19 -12.12 0.25
C ASN A 210 1.54 -10.66 -0.09
N GLY A 211 1.14 -10.20 -1.27
CA GLY A 211 1.29 -8.79 -1.68
C GLY A 211 0.58 -7.82 -0.75
N LYS A 212 -0.66 -8.14 -0.37
CA LYS A 212 -1.43 -7.35 0.59
C LYS A 212 -0.73 -7.25 1.94
N ILE A 213 -0.22 -8.36 2.47
CA ILE A 213 0.53 -8.37 3.73
C ILE A 213 1.82 -7.54 3.63
N ILE A 214 2.57 -7.64 2.54
CA ILE A 214 3.79 -6.85 2.33
C ILE A 214 3.48 -5.34 2.27
N ARG A 215 2.32 -4.94 1.73
CA ARG A 215 1.90 -3.56 1.61
C ARG A 215 1.29 -3.00 2.90
N GLU A 216 0.30 -3.69 3.47
CA GLU A 216 -0.53 -3.19 4.58
C GLU A 216 0.02 -3.58 5.95
N GLY A 217 0.85 -4.62 5.99
CA GLY A 217 1.34 -5.24 7.21
C GLY A 217 0.43 -6.37 7.70
N LEU A 218 1.04 -7.34 8.40
CA LEU A 218 0.34 -8.44 9.05
C LEU A 218 -0.18 -7.97 10.40
N LYS A 219 -1.48 -7.87 10.54
CA LYS A 219 -2.12 -7.50 11.83
C LYS A 219 -1.89 -8.62 12.83
N THR A 220 -1.08 -8.35 13.84
CA THR A 220 -0.63 -9.35 14.80
C THR A 220 -1.04 -8.97 16.22
N ALA A 221 -1.70 -9.88 16.91
CA ALA A 221 -2.03 -9.76 18.31
C ALA A 221 -1.08 -10.60 19.17
N ILE A 222 -0.56 -10.03 20.26
CA ILE A 222 0.21 -10.78 21.26
C ILE A 222 -0.68 -10.98 22.48
N VAL A 223 -1.03 -12.22 22.76
CA VAL A 223 -1.99 -12.60 23.83
C VAL A 223 -1.36 -13.54 24.85
N GLY A 224 -1.90 -13.56 26.04
CA GLY A 224 -1.44 -14.38 27.17
C GLY A 224 -1.62 -13.64 28.50
N LYS A 225 -1.53 -14.34 29.61
CA LYS A 225 -1.68 -13.80 30.95
C LYS A 225 -0.72 -12.63 31.24
N PRO A 226 -0.96 -11.82 32.27
CA PRO A 226 0.03 -10.88 32.78
C PRO A 226 1.37 -11.58 33.11
N ASN A 227 2.47 -10.88 32.94
CA ASN A 227 3.83 -11.34 33.29
C ASN A 227 4.36 -12.58 32.54
N VAL A 228 3.71 -13.05 31.46
CA VAL A 228 4.27 -14.15 30.62
C VAL A 228 5.42 -13.69 29.72
N GLY A 229 5.67 -12.38 29.59
CA GLY A 229 6.78 -11.84 28.81
C GLY A 229 6.38 -11.13 27.52
N LYS A 230 5.11 -10.68 27.37
CA LYS A 230 4.62 -10.00 26.14
C LYS A 230 5.45 -8.75 25.79
N SER A 231 5.68 -7.87 26.77
CA SER A 231 6.49 -6.66 26.58
C SER A 231 7.96 -6.98 26.31
N SER A 232 8.48 -8.07 26.90
CA SER A 232 9.85 -8.54 26.64
C SER A 232 10.00 -9.07 25.21
N LEU A 233 9.04 -9.85 24.71
CA LEU A 233 8.99 -10.30 23.32
C LEU A 233 8.96 -9.11 22.37
N MET A 234 8.07 -8.14 22.61
CA MET A 234 7.96 -6.95 21.81
C MET A 234 9.30 -6.19 21.74
N ASN A 235 9.94 -5.98 22.91
CA ASN A 235 11.23 -5.32 22.98
C ASN A 235 12.35 -6.11 22.29
N ALA A 236 12.35 -7.44 22.37
CA ALA A 236 13.31 -8.30 21.69
C ALA A 236 13.16 -8.21 20.15
N LEU A 237 11.94 -8.32 19.65
CA LEU A 237 11.62 -8.16 18.23
C LEU A 237 11.91 -6.74 17.71
N LEU A 238 11.77 -5.71 18.55
CA LEU A 238 12.11 -4.32 18.20
C LEU A 238 13.63 -4.07 18.17
N LYS A 239 14.43 -4.76 18.98
CA LYS A 239 15.90 -4.62 18.98
C LYS A 239 16.54 -5.13 17.69
N ASP A 240 16.10 -6.28 17.19
CA ASP A 240 16.62 -6.92 15.96
C ASP A 240 16.01 -6.31 14.69
N SER A 241 14.74 -5.90 14.74
CA SER A 241 14.16 -5.07 13.70
C SER A 241 14.64 -3.63 13.93
N LYS A 242 15.41 -3.06 13.00
CA LYS A 242 15.62 -1.60 12.96
C LYS A 242 14.24 -0.97 12.86
N ALA A 243 13.61 -0.73 14.03
CA ALA A 243 12.26 -0.16 14.13
C ALA A 243 12.26 1.16 13.38
N ILE A 244 11.52 1.21 12.29
CA ILE A 244 11.19 2.47 11.64
C ILE A 244 10.02 3.04 12.44
N VAL A 245 10.31 3.64 13.58
CA VAL A 245 9.38 4.53 14.28
C VAL A 245 9.29 5.79 13.40
N THR A 246 8.38 5.80 12.46
CA THR A 246 8.05 7.03 11.74
C THR A 246 7.04 7.79 12.58
N GLU A 247 7.53 8.71 13.41
CA GLU A 247 6.73 9.88 13.77
C GLU A 247 6.50 10.67 12.49
N ILE A 248 5.41 10.40 11.79
CA ILE A 248 4.97 11.26 10.69
C ILE A 248 4.41 12.52 11.36
N ALA A 249 5.24 13.54 11.48
CA ALA A 249 4.83 14.85 11.94
C ALA A 249 3.69 15.35 11.03
N GLY A 250 2.47 15.45 11.57
CA GLY A 250 1.31 16.00 10.85
C GLY A 250 0.01 15.21 10.95
N THR A 251 0.00 13.99 11.52
CA THR A 251 -1.22 13.22 11.75
C THR A 251 -1.55 13.18 13.25
N THR A 252 -2.08 14.27 13.78
CA THR A 252 -2.33 14.46 15.22
C THR A 252 -3.59 13.78 15.75
N ARG A 253 -4.16 12.77 15.07
CA ARG A 253 -5.38 12.08 15.55
C ARG A 253 -5.45 10.58 15.32
N ASP A 254 -4.50 9.96 14.62
CA ASP A 254 -4.52 8.51 14.45
C ASP A 254 -3.69 7.84 15.56
N LEU A 255 -4.22 6.76 16.13
CA LEU A 255 -3.57 5.86 17.06
C LEU A 255 -2.14 5.59 16.54
N ILE A 256 -1.13 5.74 17.40
CA ILE A 256 0.26 5.41 17.10
C ILE A 256 0.30 3.91 16.80
N GLU A 257 0.24 3.58 15.51
CA GLU A 257 0.36 2.20 15.04
C GLU A 257 1.85 1.82 15.08
N GLU A 258 2.18 0.80 15.83
CA GLU A 258 3.56 0.30 15.89
C GLU A 258 3.77 -0.75 14.82
N PHE A 259 4.75 -0.49 13.95
CA PHE A 259 5.20 -1.43 12.94
C PHE A 259 6.57 -2.00 13.31
N MET A 260 6.70 -3.32 13.19
CA MET A 260 7.97 -4.04 13.27
C MET A 260 8.27 -4.67 11.91
N ASN A 261 9.56 -4.84 11.60
CA ASN A 261 9.98 -5.51 10.38
C ASN A 261 10.54 -6.90 10.73
N ILE A 262 9.82 -7.95 10.41
CA ILE A 262 10.27 -9.34 10.61
C ILE A 262 10.57 -9.96 9.25
N GLY A 263 11.85 -10.08 8.91
CA GLY A 263 12.28 -10.72 7.65
C GLY A 263 11.78 -10.06 6.38
N GLY A 264 11.57 -8.74 6.42
CA GLY A 264 11.02 -7.98 5.30
C GLY A 264 9.49 -7.91 5.28
N ILE A 265 8.81 -8.49 6.26
CA ILE A 265 7.35 -8.44 6.44
C ILE A 265 7.04 -7.37 7.48
N PRO A 266 6.22 -6.34 7.16
CA PRO A 266 5.77 -5.38 8.16
C PRO A 266 4.73 -6.04 9.07
N ILE A 267 4.99 -6.07 10.36
CA ILE A 267 4.07 -6.55 11.40
C ILE A 267 3.41 -5.33 12.03
N LYS A 268 2.09 -5.29 11.98
CA LYS A 268 1.26 -4.26 12.60
C LYS A 268 0.70 -4.81 13.91
N LEU A 269 1.19 -4.30 15.06
CA LEU A 269 0.68 -4.71 16.37
C LEU A 269 -0.70 -4.11 16.64
N ILE A 270 -1.63 -4.97 17.07
CA ILE A 270 -2.96 -4.58 17.47
C ILE A 270 -3.02 -4.54 19.01
N ASP A 271 -3.69 -3.51 19.55
CA ASP A 271 -3.92 -3.32 20.99
C ASP A 271 -2.66 -3.23 21.85
N THR A 272 -1.73 -2.35 21.46
CA THR A 272 -0.50 -2.08 22.22
C THR A 272 -0.75 -1.44 23.59
N ALA A 273 -1.92 -0.86 23.85
CA ALA A 273 -2.28 -0.26 25.13
C ALA A 273 -2.32 -1.29 26.27
N GLY A 274 -2.77 -2.52 26.01
CA GLY A 274 -2.73 -3.62 27.00
C GLY A 274 -1.33 -4.21 27.27
N ILE A 275 -0.32 -3.82 26.48
CA ILE A 275 1.06 -4.32 26.59
C ILE A 275 1.95 -3.32 27.37
N ARG A 276 1.62 -2.02 27.36
CA ARG A 276 2.43 -0.94 27.98
C ARG A 276 2.02 -0.58 29.40
N ASP A 277 0.75 -0.70 29.77
CA ASP A 277 0.27 -0.36 31.09
C ASP A 277 0.39 -1.56 32.04
N THR A 278 1.49 -1.60 32.77
CA THR A 278 1.67 -2.39 33.97
C THR A 278 1.12 -1.57 35.15
N GLU A 279 0.12 -2.10 35.82
CA GLU A 279 -0.50 -1.78 37.09
C GLU A 279 -1.94 -1.25 37.02
N ASP A 280 -2.82 -2.07 37.60
CA ASP A 280 -4.17 -1.72 38.07
C ASP A 280 -5.17 -1.10 37.07
N ILE A 281 -5.93 -1.92 36.40
CA ILE A 281 -7.39 -1.69 36.08
C ILE A 281 -7.90 -2.70 35.01
N VAL A 282 -7.61 -3.98 35.03
CA VAL A 282 -8.18 -4.83 33.97
C VAL A 282 -8.46 -6.28 34.37
N GLU A 283 -9.10 -6.52 35.49
CA GLU A 283 -9.56 -7.91 35.79
C GLU A 283 -10.95 -8.28 35.19
N LYS A 284 -11.70 -7.33 34.60
CA LYS A 284 -13.05 -7.64 34.06
C LYS A 284 -13.29 -7.28 32.57
N ILE A 285 -12.39 -6.58 31.91
CA ILE A 285 -12.57 -6.19 30.50
C ILE A 285 -11.86 -7.18 29.53
N GLY A 286 -11.07 -8.14 30.06
CA GLY A 286 -10.15 -8.98 29.29
C GLY A 286 -10.79 -9.86 28.21
N VAL A 287 -11.92 -10.51 28.49
CA VAL A 287 -12.47 -11.53 27.59
C VAL A 287 -13.22 -10.93 26.40
N GLU A 288 -13.99 -9.84 26.58
CA GLU A 288 -14.69 -9.20 25.46
C GLU A 288 -13.75 -8.40 24.58
N ARG A 289 -12.77 -7.71 25.18
CA ARG A 289 -11.74 -6.97 24.44
C ARG A 289 -10.83 -7.94 23.68
N SER A 290 -10.46 -9.05 24.27
CA SER A 290 -9.72 -10.13 23.61
C SER A 290 -10.47 -10.66 22.37
N LYS A 291 -11.78 -10.88 22.44
CA LYS A 291 -12.57 -11.34 21.29
C LYS A 291 -12.50 -10.38 20.10
N ASN A 292 -12.56 -9.07 20.33
CA ASN A 292 -12.45 -8.07 19.28
C ASN A 292 -11.05 -8.09 18.66
N VAL A 293 -10.00 -8.16 19.49
CA VAL A 293 -8.61 -8.26 19.04
C VAL A 293 -8.38 -9.53 18.22
N PHE A 294 -8.93 -10.67 18.67
CA PHE A 294 -8.88 -11.93 17.91
C PHE A 294 -9.59 -11.85 16.57
N ASN A 295 -10.66 -11.05 16.45
CA ASN A 295 -11.41 -10.91 15.19
C ASN A 295 -10.68 -10.00 14.17
N GLU A 296 -9.86 -9.08 14.63
CA GLU A 296 -9.12 -8.13 13.79
C GLU A 296 -7.72 -8.64 13.40
N ALA A 297 -7.19 -9.63 14.14
CA ALA A 297 -5.85 -10.16 13.93
C ALA A 297 -5.80 -11.17 12.78
N ASP A 298 -4.82 -11.00 11.88
CA ASP A 298 -4.43 -11.98 10.87
C ASP A 298 -3.57 -13.09 11.47
N LEU A 299 -2.78 -12.76 12.51
CA LEU A 299 -1.90 -13.66 13.25
C LEU A 299 -2.03 -13.43 14.75
N VAL A 300 -2.07 -14.52 15.52
CA VAL A 300 -2.03 -14.49 16.97
C VAL A 300 -0.72 -15.09 17.48
N ILE A 301 0.02 -14.36 18.31
CA ILE A 301 1.16 -14.88 19.07
C ILE A 301 0.66 -15.15 20.48
N PHE A 302 0.47 -16.41 20.82
CA PHE A 302 -0.01 -16.82 22.14
C PHE A 302 1.17 -17.20 23.03
N MET A 303 1.33 -16.48 24.15
CA MET A 303 2.44 -16.67 25.10
C MET A 303 1.99 -17.37 26.37
N LEU A 304 2.71 -18.41 26.74
CA LEU A 304 2.56 -19.18 27.97
C LEU A 304 3.84 -19.09 28.84
N ASN A 305 3.71 -19.26 30.15
CA ASN A 305 4.84 -19.29 31.07
C ASN A 305 5.22 -20.74 31.38
N ALA A 306 6.44 -21.15 31.05
CA ALA A 306 6.95 -22.51 31.32
C ALA A 306 7.00 -22.82 32.84
N ALA A 307 7.27 -21.83 33.66
CA ALA A 307 7.47 -21.99 35.12
C ALA A 307 6.17 -22.08 35.94
N GLU A 308 4.99 -22.03 35.30
CA GLU A 308 3.70 -22.07 35.95
C GLU A 308 2.79 -23.14 35.34
N PRO A 309 1.92 -23.83 36.12
CA PRO A 309 0.93 -24.72 35.55
C PRO A 309 -0.13 -23.93 34.78
N LEU A 310 -0.76 -24.61 33.79
CA LEU A 310 -1.86 -24.03 33.03
C LEU A 310 -3.04 -23.68 33.95
N THR A 311 -3.60 -22.49 33.74
CA THR A 311 -4.76 -21.98 34.49
C THR A 311 -6.02 -22.02 33.59
N GLU A 312 -7.19 -21.79 34.20
CA GLU A 312 -8.46 -21.69 33.45
C GLU A 312 -8.41 -20.60 32.38
N GLU A 313 -7.70 -19.46 32.64
CA GLU A 313 -7.52 -18.39 31.68
C GLU A 313 -6.70 -18.85 30.46
N ASP A 314 -5.59 -19.60 30.67
CA ASP A 314 -4.81 -20.17 29.60
C ASP A 314 -5.64 -21.12 28.72
N LEU A 315 -6.46 -21.99 29.34
CA LEU A 315 -7.34 -22.90 28.63
C LEU A 315 -8.42 -22.17 27.82
N GLN A 316 -8.97 -21.07 28.32
CA GLN A 316 -9.90 -20.24 27.59
C GLN A 316 -9.23 -19.59 26.37
N ILE A 317 -8.04 -19.01 26.54
CA ILE A 317 -7.28 -18.43 25.42
C ILE A 317 -6.92 -19.53 24.40
N MET A 318 -6.46 -20.70 24.84
CA MET A 318 -6.20 -21.86 23.98
C MET A 318 -7.40 -22.21 23.11
N SER A 319 -8.60 -22.22 23.67
CA SER A 319 -9.84 -22.52 22.92
C SER A 319 -10.14 -21.47 21.83
N LEU A 320 -9.79 -20.19 22.03
CA LEU A 320 -9.95 -19.11 21.05
C LEU A 320 -8.88 -19.16 19.95
N VAL A 321 -7.67 -19.60 20.31
CA VAL A 321 -6.51 -19.69 19.39
C VAL A 321 -6.62 -20.88 18.45
N LYS A 322 -7.31 -21.96 18.87
CA LYS A 322 -7.42 -23.23 18.13
C LYS A 322 -7.84 -23.04 16.67
N ASP A 323 -8.84 -22.18 16.43
CA ASP A 323 -9.41 -21.96 15.09
C ASP A 323 -8.78 -20.76 14.35
N ARG A 324 -7.63 -20.26 14.81
CA ARG A 324 -6.96 -19.07 14.26
C ARG A 324 -5.58 -19.40 13.74
N HIS A 325 -5.05 -18.55 12.85
CA HIS A 325 -3.62 -18.59 12.52
C HIS A 325 -2.83 -18.13 13.74
N ALA A 326 -2.05 -19.03 14.32
CA ALA A 326 -1.35 -18.72 15.57
C ALA A 326 0.02 -19.40 15.67
N VAL A 327 0.93 -18.70 16.38
CA VAL A 327 2.19 -19.27 16.89
C VAL A 327 2.10 -19.28 18.41
N VAL A 328 2.44 -20.42 19.01
CA VAL A 328 2.40 -20.59 20.45
C VAL A 328 3.82 -20.52 21.01
N LEU A 329 4.06 -19.63 21.96
CA LEU A 329 5.34 -19.46 22.60
C LEU A 329 5.27 -19.95 24.06
N ILE A 330 6.10 -20.93 24.40
CA ILE A 330 6.33 -21.33 25.80
C ILE A 330 7.58 -20.58 26.26
N ASN A 331 7.36 -19.47 26.98
CA ASN A 331 8.41 -18.56 27.43
C ASN A 331 8.93 -18.92 28.84
N LYS A 332 10.08 -18.34 29.21
CA LYS A 332 10.80 -18.55 30.48
C LYS A 332 11.30 -20.00 30.61
N THR A 333 11.76 -20.59 29.53
CA THR A 333 12.33 -21.94 29.52
C THR A 333 13.71 -22.04 30.19
N ASP A 334 14.25 -20.94 30.64
CA ASP A 334 15.42 -20.82 31.53
C ASP A 334 15.07 -21.20 32.99
N LEU A 335 13.79 -21.26 33.35
CA LEU A 335 13.30 -21.67 34.67
C LEU A 335 12.85 -23.14 34.65
N GLU A 336 12.65 -23.73 35.84
CA GLU A 336 12.13 -25.11 35.96
C GLU A 336 10.70 -25.19 35.41
N SER A 337 10.48 -26.08 34.44
CA SER A 337 9.18 -26.22 33.77
C SER A 337 8.15 -26.88 34.68
N GLN A 338 6.98 -26.26 34.81
CA GLN A 338 5.79 -26.77 35.52
C GLN A 338 4.57 -26.88 34.60
N ILE A 339 4.70 -26.44 33.33
CA ILE A 339 3.60 -26.40 32.36
C ILE A 339 3.35 -27.82 31.78
N ASP A 340 2.09 -28.18 31.56
CA ASP A 340 1.72 -29.42 30.87
C ASP A 340 1.82 -29.27 29.36
N GLU A 341 3.00 -29.58 28.82
CA GLU A 341 3.28 -29.55 27.36
C GLU A 341 2.45 -30.60 26.59
N ASN A 342 2.04 -31.71 27.19
CA ASN A 342 1.24 -32.74 26.51
C ASN A 342 -0.16 -32.16 26.19
N LEU A 343 -0.79 -31.54 27.18
CA LEU A 343 -2.09 -30.90 26.98
C LEU A 343 -2.06 -29.79 25.92
N ILE A 344 -0.97 -29.01 25.86
CA ILE A 344 -0.79 -27.96 24.83
C ILE A 344 -0.69 -28.63 23.45
N ASN A 345 0.15 -29.65 23.31
CA ASN A 345 0.34 -30.35 22.04
C ASN A 345 -0.93 -31.07 21.58
N GLU A 346 -1.72 -31.65 22.48
CA GLU A 346 -2.99 -32.29 22.15
C GLU A 346 -4.04 -31.27 21.68
N THR A 347 -4.12 -30.12 22.36
CA THR A 347 -5.14 -29.11 22.09
C THR A 347 -4.82 -28.28 20.85
N LEU A 348 -3.53 -27.96 20.62
CA LEU A 348 -3.01 -27.07 19.58
C LEU A 348 -2.04 -27.82 18.62
N HIS A 349 -2.35 -29.06 18.29
CA HIS A 349 -1.51 -29.97 17.50
C HIS A 349 -1.17 -29.46 16.09
N ASP A 350 -2.00 -28.58 15.53
CA ASP A 350 -1.84 -27.95 14.22
C ASP A 350 -1.08 -26.62 14.27
N LYS A 351 -0.68 -26.16 15.46
CA LYS A 351 0.02 -24.88 15.64
C LYS A 351 1.53 -25.09 15.81
N LYS A 352 2.30 -24.10 15.37
CA LYS A 352 3.74 -24.05 15.62
C LYS A 352 3.97 -23.68 17.09
N ILE A 353 4.57 -24.58 17.86
CA ILE A 353 4.93 -24.34 19.26
C ILE A 353 6.43 -24.11 19.33
N ILE A 354 6.86 -23.00 19.96
CA ILE A 354 8.26 -22.59 20.05
C ILE A 354 8.60 -22.34 21.52
N LYS A 355 9.72 -22.91 21.98
CA LYS A 355 10.27 -22.68 23.30
C LYS A 355 11.16 -21.46 23.28
N THR A 356 10.92 -20.53 24.20
CA THR A 356 11.63 -19.25 24.23
C THR A 356 12.08 -18.89 25.64
N SER A 357 13.18 -18.14 25.73
CA SER A 357 13.53 -17.36 26.92
C SER A 357 13.89 -15.95 26.46
N MET A 358 13.01 -14.99 26.79
CA MET A 358 13.26 -13.59 26.46
C MET A 358 14.41 -13.00 27.27
N GLU A 359 14.70 -13.56 28.46
CA GLU A 359 15.82 -13.14 29.31
C GLU A 359 17.17 -13.55 28.69
N LEU A 360 17.24 -14.73 28.11
CA LEU A 360 18.46 -15.27 27.48
C LEU A 360 18.49 -15.08 25.95
N GLU A 361 17.51 -14.37 25.38
CA GLU A 361 17.33 -14.14 23.93
C GLU A 361 17.29 -15.46 23.11
N ILE A 362 16.74 -16.56 23.71
CA ILE A 362 16.63 -17.88 23.05
C ILE A 362 15.28 -17.98 22.32
N GLY A 363 15.28 -18.54 21.10
CA GLY A 363 14.09 -18.85 20.31
C GLY A 363 13.52 -17.69 19.51
N ILE A 364 14.07 -16.46 19.60
CA ILE A 364 13.57 -15.28 18.87
C ILE A 364 13.65 -15.50 17.36
N GLY A 365 14.79 -15.97 16.86
CA GLY A 365 14.97 -16.26 15.42
C GLY A 365 14.04 -17.36 14.91
N GLU A 366 13.62 -18.32 15.76
CA GLU A 366 12.62 -19.35 15.40
C GLU A 366 11.22 -18.74 15.29
N VAL A 367 10.88 -17.75 16.14
CA VAL A 367 9.61 -16.99 16.06
C VAL A 367 9.57 -16.22 14.76
N GLU A 368 10.65 -15.49 14.42
CA GLU A 368 10.75 -14.75 13.16
C GLU A 368 10.58 -15.67 11.95
N LYS A 369 11.26 -16.81 11.95
CA LYS A 369 11.16 -17.81 10.89
C LYS A 369 9.76 -18.41 10.77
N ALA A 370 9.10 -18.70 11.89
CA ALA A 370 7.72 -19.20 11.90
C ALA A 370 6.75 -18.19 11.28
N ILE A 371 6.88 -16.92 11.61
CA ILE A 371 6.06 -15.84 11.02
C ILE A 371 6.32 -15.74 9.50
N GLN A 372 7.58 -15.80 9.06
CA GLN A 372 7.93 -15.76 7.64
C GLN A 372 7.34 -16.97 6.89
N GLU A 373 7.46 -18.19 7.43
CA GLU A 373 6.93 -19.41 6.84
C GLU A 373 5.40 -19.35 6.68
N MET A 374 4.69 -18.80 7.68
CA MET A 374 3.23 -18.65 7.63
C MET A 374 2.77 -17.66 6.54
N VAL A 375 3.49 -16.57 6.35
CA VAL A 375 3.13 -15.54 5.35
C VAL A 375 3.50 -15.97 3.95
N LEU A 376 4.68 -16.60 3.78
CA LEU A 376 5.21 -16.92 2.46
C LEU A 376 4.78 -18.31 1.95
N ASN A 377 4.01 -19.10 2.74
CA ASN A 377 3.52 -20.46 2.41
C ASN A 377 4.60 -21.39 1.82
N ASN A 378 5.88 -21.23 2.22
CA ASN A 378 7.05 -21.93 1.67
C ASN A 378 7.24 -21.78 0.13
N GLU A 379 6.43 -20.98 -0.55
CA GLU A 379 6.64 -20.67 -1.95
C GLU A 379 7.66 -19.52 -2.04
N ILE A 380 8.81 -19.81 -2.59
CA ILE A 380 9.76 -18.79 -3.04
C ILE A 380 9.01 -17.97 -4.08
N VAL A 381 8.65 -16.75 -3.74
CA VAL A 381 8.10 -15.79 -4.72
C VAL A 381 9.19 -15.57 -5.76
N THR A 382 9.08 -16.28 -6.87
CA THR A 382 10.12 -16.38 -7.90
C THR A 382 10.31 -15.08 -8.68
N SER A 383 9.35 -14.14 -8.59
CA SER A 383 9.53 -12.78 -9.11
C SER A 383 8.67 -11.78 -8.33
N GLU A 384 9.31 -10.81 -7.66
CA GLU A 384 8.62 -9.68 -6.99
C GLU A 384 7.82 -8.80 -7.96
N SER A 385 8.03 -8.95 -9.27
CA SER A 385 7.38 -8.16 -10.32
C SER A 385 5.95 -8.59 -10.65
N GLU A 386 5.48 -9.77 -10.16
CA GLU A 386 4.16 -10.31 -10.49
C GLU A 386 3.17 -10.27 -9.31
N ILE A 387 3.49 -9.50 -8.25
CA ILE A 387 2.67 -9.46 -7.04
C ILE A 387 1.67 -8.30 -7.14
N VAL A 388 0.39 -8.62 -7.00
CA VAL A 388 -0.68 -7.63 -6.79
C VAL A 388 -0.88 -7.44 -5.29
N SER A 389 -0.83 -6.19 -4.82
CA SER A 389 -0.84 -5.88 -3.38
C SER A 389 -2.01 -4.98 -2.96
N ASN A 390 -2.63 -4.28 -3.90
CA ASN A 390 -3.71 -3.34 -3.62
C ASN A 390 -5.06 -4.06 -3.58
N THR A 391 -5.80 -3.91 -2.47
CA THR A 391 -7.11 -4.55 -2.27
C THR A 391 -8.11 -4.21 -3.37
N ARG A 392 -8.10 -2.97 -3.91
CA ARG A 392 -8.93 -2.57 -5.06
C ARG A 392 -8.59 -3.39 -6.31
N HIS A 393 -7.29 -3.53 -6.61
CA HIS A 393 -6.82 -4.30 -7.77
C HIS A 393 -7.17 -5.77 -7.64
N ILE A 394 -6.99 -6.35 -6.43
CA ILE A 394 -7.33 -7.75 -6.14
C ILE A 394 -8.81 -7.99 -6.40
N HIS A 395 -9.69 -7.17 -5.85
CA HIS A 395 -11.15 -7.29 -6.03
C HIS A 395 -11.57 -7.19 -7.50
N LEU A 396 -11.01 -6.24 -8.25
CA LEU A 396 -11.29 -6.08 -9.68
C LEU A 396 -10.78 -7.25 -10.50
N LEU A 397 -9.61 -7.81 -10.16
CA LEU A 397 -9.07 -9.02 -10.78
C LEU A 397 -9.91 -10.26 -10.47
N GLU A 398 -10.38 -10.43 -9.22
CA GLU A 398 -11.29 -11.52 -8.83
C GLU A 398 -12.60 -11.42 -9.59
N THR A 399 -13.15 -10.21 -9.76
CA THR A 399 -14.36 -9.99 -10.54
C THR A 399 -14.12 -10.29 -12.03
N ALA A 400 -13.03 -9.82 -12.61
CA ALA A 400 -12.69 -10.13 -14.00
C ALA A 400 -12.43 -11.63 -14.20
N TYR A 401 -11.78 -12.31 -13.24
CA TYR A 401 -11.61 -13.76 -13.25
C TYR A 401 -12.96 -14.49 -13.32
N LYS A 402 -13.89 -14.09 -12.46
CA LYS A 402 -15.25 -14.65 -12.46
C LYS A 402 -15.95 -14.44 -13.79
N ASN A 403 -15.90 -13.23 -14.38
CA ASN A 403 -16.49 -12.95 -15.69
C ASN A 403 -15.90 -13.87 -16.78
N VAL A 404 -14.58 -14.06 -16.79
CA VAL A 404 -13.92 -14.98 -17.73
C VAL A 404 -14.37 -16.43 -17.54
N CYS A 405 -14.52 -16.88 -16.28
CA CYS A 405 -15.04 -18.21 -15.97
C CYS A 405 -16.52 -18.38 -16.42
N ASP A 406 -17.35 -17.36 -16.22
CA ASP A 406 -18.77 -17.37 -16.61
C ASP A 406 -18.88 -17.39 -18.16
N ALA A 407 -18.10 -16.57 -18.88
CA ALA A 407 -17.98 -16.61 -20.34
C ALA A 407 -17.56 -17.99 -20.85
N LYS A 408 -16.53 -18.59 -20.23
CA LYS A 408 -16.05 -19.94 -20.60
C LYS A 408 -17.12 -21.00 -20.38
N LYS A 409 -17.88 -20.89 -19.29
CA LYS A 409 -19.03 -21.79 -19.05
C LYS A 409 -20.12 -21.65 -20.11
N ALA A 410 -20.44 -20.41 -20.48
CA ALA A 410 -21.40 -20.14 -21.56
C ALA A 410 -20.95 -20.76 -22.91
N VAL A 411 -19.64 -20.74 -23.20
CA VAL A 411 -19.04 -21.42 -24.36
C VAL A 411 -19.23 -22.94 -24.30
N ILE A 412 -18.96 -23.56 -23.14
CA ILE A 412 -19.12 -25.02 -22.92
C ILE A 412 -20.59 -25.42 -23.08
N ASP A 413 -21.51 -24.60 -22.57
CA ASP A 413 -22.96 -24.82 -22.64
C ASP A 413 -23.54 -24.48 -24.04
N HIS A 414 -22.71 -24.08 -25.00
CA HIS A 414 -23.07 -23.66 -26.35
C HIS A 414 -24.17 -22.58 -26.38
N LEU A 415 -24.08 -21.61 -25.45
CA LEU A 415 -25.02 -20.47 -25.46
C LEU A 415 -24.71 -19.55 -26.67
N PRO A 416 -25.71 -18.80 -27.18
CA PRO A 416 -25.54 -17.81 -28.22
C PRO A 416 -24.39 -16.82 -27.89
N TYR A 417 -23.69 -16.34 -28.90
CA TYR A 417 -22.53 -15.44 -28.76
C TYR A 417 -22.86 -14.15 -27.99
N ASP A 418 -24.06 -13.62 -28.14
CA ASP A 418 -24.54 -12.44 -27.38
C ASP A 418 -24.41 -12.60 -25.86
N PHE A 419 -24.63 -13.82 -25.34
CA PHE A 419 -24.51 -14.09 -23.90
C PHE A 419 -23.04 -14.15 -23.47
N ILE A 420 -22.16 -14.72 -24.32
CA ILE A 420 -20.71 -14.80 -24.08
C ILE A 420 -20.07 -13.41 -24.09
N GLU A 421 -20.54 -12.54 -25.01
CA GLU A 421 -20.09 -11.16 -25.17
C GLU A 421 -20.28 -10.34 -23.90
N VAL A 422 -21.40 -10.47 -23.21
CA VAL A 422 -21.72 -9.71 -21.98
C VAL A 422 -20.66 -9.92 -20.91
N ASP A 423 -20.31 -11.18 -20.64
CA ASP A 423 -19.32 -11.52 -19.62
C ASP A 423 -17.91 -11.05 -20.02
N ILE A 424 -17.53 -11.17 -21.30
CA ILE A 424 -16.26 -10.66 -21.82
C ILE A 424 -16.17 -9.15 -21.65
N LYS A 425 -17.25 -8.42 -21.97
CA LYS A 425 -17.33 -6.97 -21.84
C LYS A 425 -17.18 -6.49 -20.41
N ASP A 426 -17.81 -7.17 -19.47
CA ASP A 426 -17.67 -6.89 -18.04
C ASP A 426 -16.23 -7.18 -17.56
N GLY A 427 -15.61 -8.25 -18.04
CA GLY A 427 -14.20 -8.54 -17.79
C GLY A 427 -13.26 -7.44 -18.29
N ILE A 428 -13.45 -6.93 -19.51
CA ILE A 428 -12.71 -5.80 -20.10
C ILE A 428 -12.85 -4.55 -19.24
N LEU A 429 -14.07 -4.26 -18.76
CA LEU A 429 -14.40 -3.09 -17.95
C LEU A 429 -13.69 -3.15 -16.59
N ASN A 430 -13.76 -4.30 -15.91
CA ASN A 430 -13.10 -4.51 -14.62
C ASN A 430 -11.58 -4.39 -14.72
N LEU A 431 -10.95 -4.96 -15.76
CA LEU A 431 -9.53 -4.78 -16.02
C LEU A 431 -9.17 -3.32 -16.34
N GLY A 432 -10.03 -2.60 -17.10
CA GLY A 432 -9.85 -1.19 -17.40
C GLY A 432 -9.93 -0.28 -16.16
N MET A 433 -10.79 -0.62 -15.19
CA MET A 433 -10.88 0.09 -13.91
C MET A 433 -9.60 0.00 -13.08
N ILE A 434 -8.81 -1.08 -13.21
CA ILE A 434 -7.53 -1.21 -12.52
C ILE A 434 -6.57 -0.12 -12.98
N THR A 435 -6.42 0.09 -14.27
CA THR A 435 -5.49 1.07 -14.87
C THR A 435 -6.05 2.49 -14.96
N GLY A 436 -7.34 2.65 -14.68
CA GLY A 436 -7.99 3.97 -14.68
C GLY A 436 -8.60 4.39 -16.02
N GLU A 437 -8.79 3.45 -16.98
CA GLU A 437 -9.36 3.77 -18.30
C GLU A 437 -10.88 3.98 -18.27
N SER A 438 -11.56 3.45 -17.24
CA SER A 438 -13.03 3.49 -17.08
C SER A 438 -13.42 3.85 -15.64
N VAL A 439 -12.80 4.90 -15.07
CA VAL A 439 -12.98 5.24 -13.66
C VAL A 439 -13.85 6.47 -13.49
N GLU A 440 -14.86 6.38 -12.61
CA GLU A 440 -15.71 7.50 -12.22
C GLU A 440 -14.94 8.54 -11.41
N LYS A 441 -15.35 9.82 -11.53
CA LYS A 441 -14.70 10.95 -10.87
C LYS A 441 -14.69 10.82 -9.34
N ASP A 442 -15.75 10.27 -8.75
CA ASP A 442 -15.87 10.11 -7.30
C ASP A 442 -14.87 9.10 -6.76
N LEU A 443 -14.60 8.01 -7.48
CA LEU A 443 -13.58 7.06 -7.11
C LEU A 443 -12.17 7.69 -7.18
N LEU A 444 -11.88 8.49 -8.21
CA LEU A 444 -10.62 9.21 -8.30
C LEU A 444 -10.43 10.15 -7.11
N ASN A 445 -11.45 10.94 -6.78
CA ASN A 445 -11.41 11.84 -5.63
C ASN A 445 -11.15 11.07 -4.32
N ASN A 446 -11.77 9.92 -4.15
CA ASN A 446 -11.55 9.07 -2.97
C ASN A 446 -10.12 8.54 -2.89
N ILE A 447 -9.57 8.05 -4.00
CA ILE A 447 -8.18 7.56 -4.05
C ILE A 447 -7.20 8.70 -3.70
N PHE A 448 -7.32 9.87 -4.34
CA PHE A 448 -6.38 10.97 -4.14
C PHE A 448 -6.55 11.69 -2.80
N SER A 449 -7.72 11.65 -2.16
CA SER A 449 -7.93 12.21 -0.81
C SER A 449 -7.04 11.58 0.27
N ASN A 450 -6.58 10.35 0.05
CA ASN A 450 -5.66 9.64 0.95
C ASN A 450 -4.18 10.03 0.76
N PHE A 451 -3.88 10.87 -0.23
CA PHE A 451 -2.51 11.32 -0.50
C PHE A 451 -2.07 12.44 0.44
N CYS A 452 -0.75 12.65 0.53
CA CYS A 452 -0.20 13.80 1.21
C CYS A 452 -0.46 15.09 0.43
N LEU A 453 -0.58 16.22 1.14
CA LEU A 453 -0.57 17.55 0.52
C LEU A 453 0.78 17.78 -0.17
N GLY A 454 0.76 18.35 -1.39
CA GLY A 454 1.99 18.60 -2.16
C GLY A 454 2.52 17.42 -2.99
N LYS A 455 1.72 16.31 -3.07
CA LYS A 455 2.00 15.13 -3.94
C LYS A 455 0.95 14.97 -5.03
#